data_4d6fbefddf20d1bf1ea354b5773d73c3
#
_entry.id   4d6fbefddf20d1bf1ea354b5773d73c3
#
_cell.length_a   1.000
_cell.length_b   1.000
_cell.length_c   1.000
_cell.angle_alpha   90.00
_cell.angle_beta   90.00
_cell.angle_gamma   90.00
#
_symmetry.space_group_name_H-M   'P 1'
#
loop_
_entity.id
_entity.type
_entity.pdbx_description
1 polymer ?
#
loop_
_entity_poly.entity_id
_entity_poly.type
_entity_poly.pdbx_seq_one_letter_code
_entity_poly.pdbx_strand_id
1 'polypeptide(L)'
;MSTGIKPIRRVVTGNDAQGRSRVLYDSAAPNVNPGAIRPGTCMTDVWVYSSSPVPLAGDRDGGRLPFSFEPPHGGGHLRIVQSPPKPADYDPTKDKTAVPLHEPRQRPGGTWDKGGANAYSSPVHKSETVDYGILLEGERVLLLDNGTYVMKPGDAHLYDVGVVHSPKRDGLTKLVRIEGANLDRIKRSNIKAAAKVDA
;
A
#
# COMPACT_ATOMS: atom_id res chain seq x y z
N MET A 1 -15.46 19.07 7.64
CA MET A 1 -15.97 17.67 7.61
C MET A 1 -14.87 16.75 8.13
N SER A 2 -15.17 15.87 9.07
CA SER A 2 -14.20 14.88 9.55
C SER A 2 -13.79 14.01 8.35
N THR A 3 -12.49 13.82 8.15
CA THR A 3 -11.96 13.00 7.05
C THR A 3 -12.30 11.50 7.19
N GLY A 4 -12.94 11.10 8.27
CA GLY A 4 -13.21 9.69 8.59
C GLY A 4 -11.95 8.88 8.95
N ILE A 5 -10.76 9.47 8.82
CA ILE A 5 -9.51 8.80 9.15
C ILE A 5 -9.45 8.51 10.65
N LYS A 6 -9.21 7.27 11.00
CA LYS A 6 -9.15 6.79 12.39
C LYS A 6 -7.71 6.49 12.79
N PRO A 7 -7.30 6.80 14.02
CA PRO A 7 -6.02 6.34 14.55
C PRO A 7 -5.91 4.82 14.49
N ILE A 8 -4.74 4.32 14.15
CA ILE A 8 -4.45 2.88 14.13
C ILE A 8 -3.71 2.54 15.42
N ARG A 9 -4.38 1.83 16.34
CA ARG A 9 -3.72 1.27 17.53
C ARG A 9 -2.82 0.12 17.11
N ARG A 10 -1.63 0.08 17.68
CA ARG A 10 -0.70 -1.05 17.57
C ARG A 10 -0.31 -1.53 18.96
N VAL A 11 -0.12 -2.83 19.10
CA VAL A 11 0.49 -3.45 20.26
C VAL A 11 1.76 -4.15 19.78
N VAL A 12 2.91 -3.69 20.25
CA VAL A 12 4.22 -4.24 19.91
C VAL A 12 4.75 -4.97 21.13
N THR A 13 5.17 -6.21 20.95
CA THR A 13 5.69 -7.05 22.00
C THR A 13 7.19 -7.28 21.83
N GLY A 14 7.86 -7.61 22.92
CA GLY A 14 9.26 -7.97 22.96
C GLY A 14 9.60 -8.62 24.28
N ASN A 15 10.88 -8.73 24.60
CA ASN A 15 11.37 -9.36 25.82
C ASN A 15 11.99 -8.34 26.77
N ASP A 16 11.92 -8.63 28.08
CA ASP A 16 12.70 -7.94 29.08
C ASP A 16 14.13 -8.51 29.17
N ALA A 17 14.96 -7.95 30.06
CA ALA A 17 16.33 -8.37 30.25
C ALA A 17 16.46 -9.83 30.76
N GLN A 18 15.39 -10.42 31.28
CA GLN A 18 15.31 -11.81 31.71
C GLN A 18 14.71 -12.73 30.65
N GLY A 19 14.46 -12.22 29.42
CA GLY A 19 13.88 -12.97 28.33
C GLY A 19 12.36 -13.20 28.43
N ARG A 20 11.67 -12.56 29.38
CA ARG A 20 10.22 -12.69 29.54
C ARG A 20 9.51 -11.75 28.59
N SER A 21 8.46 -12.22 27.93
CA SER A 21 7.65 -11.43 27.02
C SER A 21 6.94 -10.26 27.73
N ARG A 22 6.96 -9.10 27.09
CA ARG A 22 6.25 -7.90 27.56
C ARG A 22 5.73 -7.06 26.38
N VAL A 23 4.79 -6.19 26.68
CA VAL A 23 4.40 -5.13 25.74
C VAL A 23 5.46 -4.02 25.76
N LEU A 24 6.00 -3.69 24.58
CA LEU A 24 6.93 -2.56 24.40
C LEU A 24 6.16 -1.28 24.13
N TYR A 25 5.15 -1.35 23.25
CA TYR A 25 4.31 -0.22 22.88
C TYR A 25 2.86 -0.68 22.80
N ASP A 26 1.96 0.06 23.45
CA ASP A 26 0.50 -0.01 23.26
C ASP A 26 0.03 1.43 23.04
N SER A 27 -0.07 1.81 21.77
CA SER A 27 -0.32 3.20 21.39
C SER A 27 -0.89 3.30 19.99
N ALA A 28 -1.34 4.50 19.59
CA ALA A 28 -1.52 4.81 18.19
C ALA A 28 -0.18 4.67 17.44
N ALA A 29 -0.24 4.17 16.21
CA ALA A 29 0.93 4.12 15.33
C ALA A 29 1.42 5.55 15.07
N PRO A 30 2.72 5.86 15.26
CA PRO A 30 3.21 7.24 15.22
C PRO A 30 3.43 7.78 13.80
N ASN A 31 3.58 6.92 12.80
CA ASN A 31 3.92 7.30 11.44
C ASN A 31 2.65 7.43 10.59
N VAL A 32 1.95 8.54 10.76
CA VAL A 32 0.67 8.84 10.09
C VAL A 32 0.90 9.88 9.01
N ASN A 33 0.56 9.55 7.77
CA ASN A 33 0.84 10.35 6.59
C ASN A 33 -0.44 10.66 5.82
N PRO A 34 -1.18 11.71 6.22
CA PRO A 34 -2.37 12.14 5.51
C PRO A 34 -2.00 12.77 4.17
N GLY A 35 -2.75 12.44 3.13
CA GLY A 35 -2.52 12.97 1.79
C GLY A 35 -1.27 12.44 1.08
N ALA A 36 -0.60 11.42 1.60
CA ALA A 36 0.66 10.90 1.04
C ALA A 36 0.56 10.47 -0.42
N ILE A 37 -0.60 10.00 -0.87
CA ILE A 37 -0.85 9.64 -2.28
C ILE A 37 -1.72 10.70 -2.95
N ARG A 38 -2.77 11.12 -2.26
CA ARG A 38 -3.80 12.06 -2.76
C ARG A 38 -4.60 12.65 -1.60
N PRO A 39 -5.24 13.79 -1.80
CA PRO A 39 -6.08 14.41 -0.77
C PRO A 39 -7.12 13.44 -0.20
N GLY A 40 -7.34 13.50 1.11
CA GLY A 40 -8.32 12.68 1.81
C GLY A 40 -7.89 11.25 2.13
N THR A 41 -6.80 10.74 1.56
CA THR A 41 -6.22 9.43 1.93
C THR A 41 -5.26 9.55 3.10
N CYS A 42 -5.02 8.43 3.78
CA CYS A 42 -4.00 8.36 4.82
C CYS A 42 -3.26 7.03 4.75
N MET A 43 -1.95 7.09 4.78
CA MET A 43 -1.08 5.94 4.98
C MET A 43 -0.51 5.97 6.39
N THR A 44 -0.68 4.89 7.13
CA THR A 44 -0.12 4.74 8.46
C THR A 44 0.84 3.55 8.47
N ASP A 45 2.14 3.81 8.65
CA ASP A 45 3.12 2.76 8.82
C ASP A 45 3.08 2.27 10.27
N VAL A 46 2.60 1.06 10.44
CA VAL A 46 2.53 0.40 11.76
C VAL A 46 3.92 -0.06 12.18
N TRP A 47 4.67 -0.59 11.21
CA TRP A 47 6.02 -1.06 11.41
C TRP A 47 6.81 -1.03 10.10
N VAL A 48 8.10 -0.71 10.19
CA VAL A 48 9.05 -0.72 9.08
C VAL A 48 10.32 -1.44 9.52
N TYR A 49 10.85 -2.30 8.68
CA TYR A 49 12.17 -2.91 8.86
C TYR A 49 13.02 -2.69 7.61
N SER A 50 14.32 -2.55 7.78
CA SER A 50 15.24 -2.09 6.74
C SER A 50 16.29 -3.15 6.34
N SER A 51 16.12 -4.39 6.77
CA SER A 51 17.04 -5.47 6.44
C SER A 51 16.37 -6.83 6.44
N SER A 52 16.95 -7.77 5.69
CA SER A 52 16.62 -9.19 5.75
C SER A 52 17.91 -9.97 6.02
N PRO A 53 17.98 -10.81 7.05
CA PRO A 53 16.90 -11.13 8.01
C PRO A 53 16.51 -9.93 8.87
N VAL A 54 15.24 -9.93 9.30
CA VAL A 54 14.70 -8.88 10.18
C VAL A 54 15.36 -8.99 11.55
N PRO A 55 15.90 -7.88 12.12
CA PRO A 55 16.38 -7.88 13.48
C PRO A 55 15.22 -8.15 14.46
N LEU A 56 15.36 -9.18 15.28
CA LEU A 56 14.35 -9.57 16.28
C LEU A 56 14.67 -9.07 17.69
N ALA A 57 15.78 -8.36 17.86
CA ALA A 57 16.22 -7.85 19.15
C ALA A 57 16.43 -6.33 19.09
N GLY A 58 16.31 -5.69 20.24
CA GLY A 58 16.50 -4.26 20.44
C GLY A 58 15.21 -3.51 20.76
N ASP A 59 15.39 -2.28 21.24
CA ASP A 59 14.28 -1.41 21.69
C ASP A 59 13.87 -0.38 20.61
N ARG A 60 14.36 -0.52 19.39
CA ARG A 60 14.07 0.41 18.31
C ARG A 60 12.61 0.29 17.86
N ASP A 61 11.90 1.40 17.89
CA ASP A 61 10.56 1.49 17.37
C ASP A 61 10.57 1.63 15.83
N GLY A 62 10.33 0.53 15.12
CA GLY A 62 10.23 0.52 13.66
C GLY A 62 9.10 1.38 13.10
N GLY A 63 8.08 1.69 13.90
CA GLY A 63 7.02 2.60 13.50
C GLY A 63 7.42 4.07 13.51
N ARG A 64 8.63 4.43 13.95
CA ARG A 64 9.14 5.82 13.95
C ARG A 64 10.12 6.11 12.81
N LEU A 65 10.34 5.16 11.91
CA LEU A 65 11.14 5.43 10.73
C LEU A 65 10.45 6.46 9.82
N PRO A 66 11.22 7.30 9.10
CA PRO A 66 10.65 8.23 8.15
C PRO A 66 9.75 7.52 7.14
N PHE A 67 8.67 8.17 6.76
CA PHE A 67 7.80 7.67 5.71
C PHE A 67 8.55 7.60 4.38
N SER A 68 8.41 6.46 3.71
CA SER A 68 8.76 6.28 2.30
C SER A 68 7.60 5.59 1.60
N PHE A 69 7.35 5.93 0.36
CA PHE A 69 6.28 5.27 -0.40
C PHE A 69 6.66 3.80 -0.65
N GLU A 70 7.85 3.57 -1.20
CA GLU A 70 8.41 2.23 -1.35
C GLU A 70 9.03 1.76 -0.02
N PRO A 71 9.02 0.45 0.26
CA PRO A 71 9.71 -0.09 1.41
C PRO A 71 11.23 0.08 1.28
N PRO A 72 11.98 0.05 2.39
CA PRO A 72 13.44 0.04 2.34
C PRO A 72 13.97 -1.12 1.52
N HIS A 73 15.06 -0.89 0.78
CA HIS A 73 15.75 -1.96 0.05
C HIS A 73 16.17 -3.09 0.99
N GLY A 74 15.80 -4.33 0.66
CA GLY A 74 16.03 -5.49 1.53
C GLY A 74 15.17 -5.52 2.81
N GLY A 75 14.19 -4.63 2.91
CA GLY A 75 13.29 -4.51 4.04
C GLY A 75 11.82 -4.64 3.65
N GLY A 76 10.95 -4.08 4.48
CA GLY A 76 9.51 -4.07 4.23
C GLY A 76 8.76 -3.19 5.24
N HIS A 77 7.46 -3.05 5.03
CA HIS A 77 6.61 -2.34 5.97
C HIS A 77 5.24 -3.01 6.13
N LEU A 78 4.67 -2.86 7.32
CA LEU A 78 3.26 -3.10 7.59
C LEU A 78 2.54 -1.76 7.56
N ARG A 79 1.67 -1.54 6.58
CA ARG A 79 0.98 -0.28 6.32
C ARG A 79 -0.53 -0.44 6.32
N ILE A 80 -1.23 0.49 6.95
CA ILE A 80 -2.67 0.64 6.83
C ILE A 80 -2.97 1.81 5.90
N VAL A 81 -3.72 1.55 4.85
CA VAL A 81 -4.18 2.57 3.90
C VAL A 81 -5.66 2.83 4.13
N GLN A 82 -6.00 4.06 4.47
CA GLN A 82 -7.38 4.53 4.62
C GLN A 82 -7.71 5.48 3.47
N SER A 83 -8.80 5.22 2.77
CA SER A 83 -9.23 6.03 1.63
C SER A 83 -10.71 6.39 1.76
N PRO A 84 -11.10 7.64 1.50
CA PRO A 84 -12.50 8.04 1.54
C PRO A 84 -13.29 7.36 0.42
N PRO A 85 -14.61 7.26 0.57
CA PRO A 85 -15.49 6.79 -0.49
C PRO A 85 -15.45 7.75 -1.68
N LYS A 86 -15.66 7.20 -2.87
CA LYS A 86 -15.89 8.01 -4.06
C LYS A 86 -17.33 8.57 -3.99
N PRO A 87 -17.53 9.89 -4.18
CA PRO A 87 -18.87 10.47 -4.24
C PRO A 87 -19.74 9.81 -5.32
N ALA A 88 -21.03 9.72 -5.07
CA ALA A 88 -21.96 9.05 -6.01
C ALA A 88 -22.08 9.80 -7.34
N ASP A 89 -21.90 11.11 -7.31
CA ASP A 89 -21.95 12.04 -8.44
C ASP A 89 -20.59 12.28 -9.10
N TYR A 90 -19.55 11.58 -8.68
CA TYR A 90 -18.21 11.73 -9.27
C TYR A 90 -18.20 11.31 -10.73
N ASP A 91 -17.82 12.26 -11.58
CA ASP A 91 -17.68 12.07 -13.02
C ASP A 91 -16.18 12.17 -13.40
N PRO A 92 -15.54 11.07 -13.78
CA PRO A 92 -14.13 11.07 -14.13
C PRO A 92 -13.82 11.89 -15.39
N THR A 93 -14.80 12.16 -16.25
CA THR A 93 -14.60 12.97 -17.45
C THR A 93 -14.44 14.45 -17.13
N LYS A 94 -14.91 14.88 -15.96
CA LYS A 94 -14.79 16.25 -15.46
C LYS A 94 -13.63 16.44 -14.48
N ASP A 95 -12.96 15.36 -14.11
CA ASP A 95 -11.83 15.39 -13.19
C ASP A 95 -10.56 15.86 -13.89
N LYS A 96 -10.17 17.10 -13.62
CA LYS A 96 -8.95 17.71 -14.17
C LYS A 96 -7.66 17.03 -13.68
N THR A 97 -7.73 16.21 -12.64
CA THR A 97 -6.60 15.44 -12.12
C THR A 97 -6.48 14.06 -12.77
N ALA A 98 -7.46 13.66 -13.58
CA ALA A 98 -7.45 12.37 -14.23
C ALA A 98 -6.27 12.27 -15.21
N VAL A 99 -5.52 11.17 -15.10
CA VAL A 99 -4.43 10.83 -16.00
C VAL A 99 -4.88 9.65 -16.84
N PRO A 100 -5.06 9.83 -18.17
CA PRO A 100 -5.43 8.73 -19.06
C PRO A 100 -4.40 7.60 -19.07
N LEU A 101 -4.81 6.41 -19.46
CA LEU A 101 -3.88 5.32 -19.74
C LEU A 101 -2.94 5.71 -20.88
N HIS A 102 -1.66 5.43 -20.71
CA HIS A 102 -0.61 5.72 -21.69
C HIS A 102 0.48 4.65 -21.59
N GLU A 103 1.49 4.77 -22.43
CA GLU A 103 2.66 3.88 -22.40
C GLU A 103 3.33 3.84 -21.02
N PRO A 104 3.76 2.66 -20.56
CA PRO A 104 4.43 2.52 -19.28
C PRO A 104 5.69 3.36 -19.17
N ARG A 105 5.86 4.05 -18.06
CA ARG A 105 7.05 4.82 -17.71
C ARG A 105 7.52 4.48 -16.30
N GLN A 106 8.83 4.48 -16.12
CA GLN A 106 9.41 4.30 -14.80
C GLN A 106 9.47 5.63 -14.04
N ARG A 107 9.04 5.62 -12.78
CA ARG A 107 9.22 6.74 -11.87
C ARG A 107 10.58 6.66 -11.15
N PRO A 108 11.08 7.79 -10.63
CA PRO A 108 12.11 7.75 -9.61
C PRO A 108 11.66 6.81 -8.45
N GLY A 109 12.54 5.90 -8.02
CA GLY A 109 12.17 4.90 -7.00
C GLY A 109 11.82 3.51 -7.56
N GLY A 110 11.78 3.35 -8.87
CA GLY A 110 11.66 2.03 -9.51
C GLY A 110 10.25 1.63 -9.93
N THR A 111 9.22 2.27 -9.39
CA THR A 111 7.82 1.97 -9.75
C THR A 111 7.52 2.34 -11.20
N TRP A 112 6.87 1.43 -11.92
CA TRP A 112 6.34 1.67 -13.25
C TRP A 112 4.88 2.06 -13.19
N ASP A 113 4.45 3.04 -13.97
CA ASP A 113 3.05 3.38 -14.15
C ASP A 113 2.70 3.65 -15.61
N LYS A 114 1.44 3.44 -15.95
CA LYS A 114 0.88 3.75 -17.28
C LYS A 114 -0.36 4.65 -17.19
N GLY A 115 -0.58 5.32 -16.08
CA GLY A 115 -1.71 6.22 -15.90
C GLY A 115 -2.99 5.51 -15.47
N GLY A 116 -4.14 6.01 -15.90
CA GLY A 116 -5.44 5.54 -15.42
C GLY A 116 -5.80 6.02 -14.01
N ALA A 117 -5.09 7.05 -13.52
CA ALA A 117 -5.33 7.65 -12.20
C ALA A 117 -6.41 8.72 -12.26
N ASN A 118 -7.06 8.95 -11.15
CA ASN A 118 -7.96 10.07 -10.91
C ASN A 118 -8.01 10.42 -9.41
N ALA A 119 -8.85 11.36 -9.01
CA ALA A 119 -8.96 11.76 -7.60
C ALA A 119 -9.26 10.60 -6.62
N TYR A 120 -9.81 9.48 -7.10
CA TYR A 120 -10.24 8.33 -6.29
C TYR A 120 -9.59 7.02 -6.68
N SER A 121 -8.71 7.01 -7.68
CA SER A 121 -7.96 5.82 -8.08
C SER A 121 -6.48 6.12 -8.21
N SER A 122 -5.67 5.15 -7.83
CA SER A 122 -4.23 5.18 -8.09
C SER A 122 -3.96 4.89 -9.57
N PRO A 123 -2.81 5.30 -10.11
CA PRO A 123 -2.40 4.89 -11.46
C PRO A 123 -2.27 3.36 -11.54
N VAL A 124 -2.47 2.81 -12.72
CA VAL A 124 -2.07 1.43 -13.00
C VAL A 124 -0.56 1.39 -12.91
N HIS A 125 -0.04 0.61 -11.96
CA HIS A 125 1.38 0.60 -11.64
C HIS A 125 1.86 -0.79 -11.30
N LYS A 126 3.14 -1.00 -11.40
CA LYS A 126 3.85 -2.16 -10.88
C LYS A 126 5.10 -1.71 -10.12
N SER A 127 5.46 -2.45 -9.11
CA SER A 127 6.64 -2.23 -8.28
C SER A 127 7.53 -3.47 -8.28
N GLU A 128 8.72 -3.33 -7.72
CA GLU A 128 9.64 -4.43 -7.51
C GLU A 128 9.43 -5.09 -6.13
N THR A 129 8.20 -5.01 -5.59
CA THR A 129 7.81 -5.55 -4.28
C THR A 129 6.84 -6.71 -4.43
N VAL A 130 6.82 -7.58 -3.45
CA VAL A 130 5.72 -8.54 -3.24
C VAL A 130 4.81 -7.96 -2.18
N ASP A 131 3.54 -7.79 -2.52
CA ASP A 131 2.57 -7.13 -1.67
C ASP A 131 1.45 -8.09 -1.26
N TYR A 132 1.15 -8.11 0.03
CA TYR A 132 -0.03 -8.79 0.57
C TYR A 132 -1.04 -7.72 0.96
N GLY A 133 -2.20 -7.70 0.31
CA GLY A 133 -3.27 -6.77 0.61
C GLY A 133 -4.46 -7.48 1.24
N ILE A 134 -4.91 -7.02 2.40
CA ILE A 134 -6.09 -7.54 3.08
C ILE A 134 -7.07 -6.40 3.29
N LEU A 135 -8.27 -6.52 2.75
CA LEU A 135 -9.32 -5.52 2.94
C LEU A 135 -9.98 -5.72 4.31
N LEU A 136 -9.94 -4.70 5.16
CA LEU A 136 -10.53 -4.72 6.49
C LEU A 136 -11.92 -4.09 6.56
N GLU A 137 -12.14 -3.00 5.84
CA GLU A 137 -13.41 -2.24 5.84
C GLU A 137 -13.72 -1.73 4.44
N GLY A 138 -15.00 -1.61 4.12
CA GLY A 138 -15.50 -1.06 2.85
C GLY A 138 -15.40 -2.03 1.67
N GLU A 139 -15.36 -1.50 0.48
CA GLU A 139 -15.23 -2.25 -0.76
C GLU A 139 -14.15 -1.63 -1.63
N ARG A 140 -13.31 -2.46 -2.23
CA ARG A 140 -12.29 -2.04 -3.20
C ARG A 140 -12.46 -2.73 -4.53
N VAL A 141 -12.17 -2.00 -5.58
CA VAL A 141 -12.12 -2.55 -6.93
C VAL A 141 -10.65 -2.65 -7.34
N LEU A 142 -10.26 -3.85 -7.68
CA LEU A 142 -8.97 -4.17 -8.27
C LEU A 142 -9.12 -4.06 -9.79
N LEU A 143 -8.33 -3.17 -10.40
CA LEU A 143 -8.31 -2.98 -11.84
C LEU A 143 -7.05 -3.61 -12.41
N LEU A 144 -7.22 -4.58 -13.29
CA LEU A 144 -6.15 -5.23 -14.03
C LEU A 144 -6.36 -4.96 -15.53
N ASP A 145 -5.37 -5.22 -16.33
CA ASP A 145 -5.46 -5.06 -17.79
C ASP A 145 -6.55 -5.97 -18.40
N ASN A 146 -6.78 -7.13 -17.80
CA ASN A 146 -7.75 -8.12 -18.29
C ASN A 146 -9.09 -8.12 -17.54
N GLY A 147 -9.33 -7.21 -16.61
CA GLY A 147 -10.61 -7.20 -15.89
C GLY A 147 -10.64 -6.38 -14.61
N THR A 148 -11.78 -6.46 -13.98
CA THR A 148 -12.10 -5.73 -12.76
C THR A 148 -12.64 -6.68 -11.71
N TYR A 149 -12.07 -6.65 -10.51
CA TYR A 149 -12.40 -7.55 -9.41
C TYR A 149 -12.81 -6.74 -8.18
N VAL A 150 -13.96 -7.09 -7.61
CA VAL A 150 -14.47 -6.45 -6.40
C VAL A 150 -14.00 -7.21 -5.18
N MET A 151 -13.34 -6.52 -4.26
CA MET A 151 -12.89 -7.07 -2.98
C MET A 151 -13.79 -6.58 -1.84
N LYS A 152 -14.06 -7.46 -0.92
CA LYS A 152 -14.86 -7.26 0.30
C LYS A 152 -14.00 -7.48 1.55
N PRO A 153 -14.45 -7.04 2.74
CA PRO A 153 -13.75 -7.30 3.99
C PRO A 153 -13.46 -8.79 4.20
N GLY A 154 -12.22 -9.09 4.54
CA GLY A 154 -11.70 -10.45 4.65
C GLY A 154 -11.04 -10.99 3.37
N ASP A 155 -11.30 -10.39 2.22
CA ASP A 155 -10.60 -10.78 1.00
C ASP A 155 -9.13 -10.35 1.09
N ALA A 156 -8.27 -11.25 0.65
CA ALA A 156 -6.84 -11.03 0.52
C ALA A 156 -6.43 -11.20 -0.94
N HIS A 157 -5.45 -10.39 -1.36
CA HIS A 157 -4.82 -10.55 -2.65
C HIS A 157 -3.30 -10.44 -2.50
N LEU A 158 -2.63 -11.16 -3.35
CA LEU A 158 -1.18 -11.12 -3.48
C LEU A 158 -0.86 -10.49 -4.83
N TYR A 159 0.00 -9.50 -4.82
CA TYR A 159 0.60 -9.02 -6.06
C TYR A 159 2.06 -9.40 -6.14
N ASP A 160 2.37 -10.04 -7.24
CA ASP A 160 3.75 -10.25 -7.64
C ASP A 160 4.23 -9.10 -8.55
N VAL A 161 3.31 -8.55 -9.34
CA VAL A 161 3.61 -7.42 -10.24
C VAL A 161 2.32 -6.65 -10.56
N GLY A 162 2.31 -5.39 -10.25
CA GLY A 162 1.43 -4.37 -10.78
C GLY A 162 -0.06 -4.49 -10.57
N VAL A 163 -0.58 -3.76 -9.60
CA VAL A 163 -2.01 -3.73 -9.34
C VAL A 163 -2.49 -2.33 -8.95
N VAL A 164 -3.65 -1.97 -9.44
CA VAL A 164 -4.31 -0.72 -9.13
C VAL A 164 -5.55 -0.94 -8.29
N HIS A 165 -5.75 -0.05 -7.35
CA HIS A 165 -6.94 -0.06 -6.52
C HIS A 165 -7.76 1.19 -6.76
N SER A 166 -9.03 1.02 -7.05
CA SER A 166 -10.01 2.10 -6.95
C SER A 166 -10.93 1.82 -5.78
N PRO A 167 -11.11 2.74 -4.82
CA PRO A 167 -12.13 2.57 -3.80
C PRO A 167 -13.52 2.67 -4.44
N LYS A 168 -14.40 1.74 -4.10
CA LYS A 168 -15.81 1.78 -4.46
C LYS A 168 -16.64 2.47 -3.38
N ARG A 169 -17.89 2.73 -3.67
CA ARG A 169 -18.81 3.77 -3.19
C ARG A 169 -19.15 3.84 -1.70
N ASP A 170 -19.03 2.78 -0.91
CA ASP A 170 -19.78 2.67 0.33
C ASP A 170 -18.89 2.67 1.57
N GLY A 171 -18.31 3.81 1.90
CA GLY A 171 -17.61 4.03 3.15
C GLY A 171 -16.10 4.10 3.04
N LEU A 172 -15.47 4.31 4.20
CA LEU A 172 -14.01 4.32 4.31
C LEU A 172 -13.45 2.94 4.02
N THR A 173 -12.56 2.82 3.04
CA THR A 173 -11.80 1.59 2.84
C THR A 173 -10.58 1.57 3.73
N LYS A 174 -10.33 0.43 4.34
CA LYS A 174 -9.14 0.18 5.13
C LYS A 174 -8.45 -1.09 4.63
N LEU A 175 -7.26 -0.92 4.12
CA LEU A 175 -6.43 -1.99 3.58
C LEU A 175 -5.17 -2.13 4.42
N VAL A 176 -4.87 -3.34 4.84
CA VAL A 176 -3.54 -3.72 5.32
C VAL A 176 -2.67 -4.03 4.13
N ARG A 177 -1.51 -3.44 4.08
CA ARG A 177 -0.47 -3.73 3.10
C ARG A 177 0.78 -4.20 3.82
N ILE A 178 1.27 -5.37 3.45
CA ILE A 178 2.56 -5.89 3.87
C ILE A 178 3.39 -5.96 2.60
N GLU A 179 4.36 -5.07 2.51
CA GLU A 179 5.27 -5.01 1.37
C GLU A 179 6.64 -5.51 1.82
N GLY A 180 7.16 -6.47 1.10
CA GLY A 180 8.51 -7.00 1.29
C GLY A 180 9.30 -6.94 -0.01
N ALA A 181 10.52 -6.46 0.07
CA ALA A 181 11.39 -6.34 -1.08
C ALA A 181 12.30 -7.56 -1.18
N ASN A 182 12.18 -8.31 -2.26
CA ASN A 182 13.20 -9.27 -2.69
C ASN A 182 13.64 -8.89 -4.11
N LEU A 183 14.38 -7.79 -4.19
CA LEU A 183 14.57 -7.01 -5.41
C LEU A 183 15.46 -7.68 -6.46
N ASP A 184 16.41 -8.53 -6.06
CA ASP A 184 17.43 -9.00 -7.01
C ASP A 184 16.94 -10.08 -7.98
N ARG A 185 15.88 -10.81 -7.63
CA ARG A 185 15.29 -11.85 -8.49
C ARG A 185 14.19 -11.33 -9.42
N ILE A 186 13.48 -10.30 -9.02
CA ILE A 186 12.29 -9.80 -9.72
C ILE A 186 12.68 -8.92 -10.92
N LYS A 187 13.80 -8.21 -10.83
CA LYS A 187 14.24 -7.22 -11.83
C LYS A 187 14.37 -7.72 -13.27
N ARG A 188 14.65 -8.99 -13.50
CA ARG A 188 14.99 -9.48 -14.85
C ARG A 188 13.94 -10.37 -15.49
N SER A 189 13.10 -11.06 -14.73
CA SER A 189 12.15 -12.04 -15.28
C SER A 189 10.80 -11.43 -15.62
N ASN A 190 10.31 -10.51 -14.81
CA ASN A 190 8.94 -10.04 -14.91
C ASN A 190 8.72 -8.92 -15.93
N ILE A 191 9.74 -8.11 -16.20
CA ILE A 191 9.69 -7.10 -17.28
C ILE A 191 9.58 -7.78 -18.66
N LYS A 192 10.26 -8.93 -18.83
CA LYS A 192 10.18 -9.70 -20.07
C LYS A 192 8.88 -10.50 -20.23
N ALA A 193 8.25 -10.92 -19.13
CA ALA A 193 6.98 -11.63 -19.17
C ALA A 193 5.81 -10.71 -19.52
N ALA A 194 5.80 -9.49 -18.98
CA ALA A 194 4.78 -8.49 -19.31
C ALA A 194 4.82 -8.06 -20.78
N ALA A 195 5.99 -8.09 -21.42
CA ALA A 195 6.14 -7.77 -22.85
C ALA A 195 5.72 -8.91 -23.79
N LYS A 196 5.45 -10.13 -23.27
CA LYS A 196 5.04 -11.29 -24.06
C LYS A 196 3.54 -11.58 -24.04
N VAL A 197 2.76 -10.87 -23.26
CA VAL A 197 1.30 -11.04 -23.19
C VAL A 197 0.59 -10.23 -24.28
N ASP A 198 1.29 -9.35 -24.97
CA ASP A 198 0.77 -8.53 -26.08
C ASP A 198 1.14 -9.09 -27.48
N ALA A 199 1.35 -10.42 -27.61
CA ALA A 199 1.57 -11.08 -28.88
C ALA A 199 0.49 -12.11 -29.17
#